data_ebd6bdaa3ec59e745b80f144bb4ddceb
#
_entry.id   ebd6bdaa3ec59e745b80f144bb4ddceb
#
_cell.length_a   1.000
_cell.length_b   1.000
_cell.length_c   1.000
_cell.angle_alpha   90.00
_cell.angle_beta   90.00
_cell.angle_gamma   90.00
#
_symmetry.space_group_name_H-M   'P 1'
#
loop_
_entity.id
_entity.type
_entity.pdbx_description
1 polymer ?
#
loop_
_entity_poly.entity_id
_entity_poly.type
_entity_poly.pdbx_seq_one_letter_code
_entity_poly.pdbx_strand_id
1 'polypeptide(L)'
;MAVPRVVVVGDLIYDMLAKAEGGITLGTDTFVPIRVAAGGSGANAAAWLARSGLKTRFVGRVGDDVFGRFLEGEMERTGVKSCLARDPSLATGKVFVLVDGAGERTMITDRGAGEALGPDDLPETLFAGGHLHLSGYTLSGGSRRETALRAPRLARGAGMTVSVDPSSVSLLDSVDPDRFLEWTRGADLLFPNLTEGEILTGERTPARIVEKLLPYYSAVVLKLGPEGALYADGAGNLLREPAAPVRVEDTTGAGDAFSAGFLAAWLDGEPPAEALRWGACLAGRAVGRVGARPTV
;
A
#
# COMPACT_ATOMS: atom_id res chain seq x y z
N MET A 1 -18.00 -20.18 5.18
CA MET A 1 -16.92 -19.28 5.63
C MET A 1 -17.48 -17.87 5.64
N ALA A 2 -17.15 -17.05 6.63
CA ALA A 2 -17.58 -15.64 6.64
C ALA A 2 -16.94 -14.92 5.45
N VAL A 3 -17.73 -14.14 4.71
CA VAL A 3 -17.27 -13.33 3.58
C VAL A 3 -16.18 -12.37 4.08
N PRO A 4 -14.99 -12.32 3.47
CA PRO A 4 -13.96 -11.36 3.85
C PRO A 4 -14.46 -9.94 3.57
N ARG A 5 -14.27 -9.02 4.54
CA ARG A 5 -14.72 -7.64 4.37
C ARG A 5 -13.79 -6.82 3.47
N VAL A 6 -12.49 -7.16 3.48
CA VAL A 6 -11.49 -6.55 2.61
C VAL A 6 -10.59 -7.62 2.00
N VAL A 7 -10.41 -7.54 0.69
CA VAL A 7 -9.38 -8.27 -0.05
C VAL A 7 -8.32 -7.25 -0.45
N VAL A 8 -7.06 -7.53 -0.12
CA VAL A 8 -5.93 -6.73 -0.55
C VAL A 8 -5.12 -7.53 -1.55
N VAL A 9 -4.85 -6.96 -2.72
CA VAL A 9 -3.95 -7.55 -3.73
C VAL A 9 -2.72 -6.66 -3.82
N GLY A 10 -1.54 -7.23 -3.56
CA GLY A 10 -0.35 -6.41 -3.48
C GLY A 10 0.94 -7.19 -3.29
N ASP A 11 1.98 -6.43 -3.00
CA ASP A 11 3.33 -6.89 -2.73
C ASP A 11 3.51 -7.31 -1.27
N LEU A 12 4.36 -8.30 -1.08
CA LEU A 12 4.83 -8.79 0.22
C LEU A 12 6.33 -9.05 0.09
N ILE A 13 7.15 -8.33 0.88
CA ILE A 13 8.59 -8.23 0.70
C ILE A 13 9.30 -8.42 2.03
N TYR A 14 10.48 -9.06 1.99
CA TYR A 14 11.37 -9.19 3.13
C TYR A 14 12.35 -8.02 3.17
N ASP A 15 12.20 -7.15 4.16
CA ASP A 15 13.03 -5.95 4.32
C ASP A 15 14.23 -6.25 5.22
N MET A 16 15.41 -5.87 4.76
CA MET A 16 16.66 -5.85 5.52
C MET A 16 17.12 -4.41 5.68
N LEU A 17 17.07 -3.89 6.89
CA LEU A 17 17.37 -2.49 7.21
C LEU A 17 18.72 -2.39 7.91
N ALA A 18 19.65 -1.63 7.33
CA ALA A 18 20.94 -1.29 7.91
C ALA A 18 21.04 0.24 8.10
N LYS A 19 21.31 0.70 9.34
CA LYS A 19 21.55 2.11 9.63
C LYS A 19 23.03 2.36 9.75
N ALA A 20 23.62 3.02 8.77
CA ALA A 20 25.04 3.34 8.68
C ALA A 20 25.26 4.86 8.85
N GLU A 21 25.21 5.33 10.10
CA GLU A 21 25.34 6.76 10.43
C GLU A 21 26.65 7.38 9.94
N GLY A 22 27.72 6.59 9.88
CA GLY A 22 29.03 6.99 9.35
C GLY A 22 29.19 6.79 7.83
N GLY A 23 28.12 6.38 7.14
CA GLY A 23 28.17 6.00 5.73
C GLY A 23 28.74 4.58 5.53
N ILE A 24 28.83 4.18 4.25
CA ILE A 24 29.42 2.89 3.83
C ILE A 24 30.86 3.15 3.38
N THR A 25 31.80 2.33 3.85
CA THR A 25 33.18 2.35 3.37
C THR A 25 33.31 1.40 2.19
N LEU A 26 33.53 1.94 0.99
CA LEU A 26 33.70 1.13 -0.22
C LEU A 26 34.99 0.31 -0.15
N GLY A 27 34.90 -0.95 -0.57
CA GLY A 27 36.06 -1.85 -0.67
C GLY A 27 36.48 -2.51 0.66
N THR A 28 35.74 -2.30 1.75
CA THR A 28 35.97 -2.93 3.05
C THR A 28 34.68 -3.14 3.83
N ASP A 29 34.75 -3.69 5.04
CA ASP A 29 33.61 -3.95 5.90
C ASP A 29 33.06 -2.68 6.55
N THR A 30 31.74 -2.57 6.62
CA THR A 30 31.03 -1.61 7.45
C THR A 30 30.20 -2.38 8.48
N PHE A 31 30.55 -2.29 9.76
CA PHE A 31 29.87 -3.04 10.82
C PHE A 31 28.69 -2.24 11.37
N VAL A 32 27.49 -2.67 11.04
CA VAL A 32 26.22 -2.08 11.53
C VAL A 32 25.21 -3.18 11.86
N PRO A 33 24.31 -2.98 12.83
CA PRO A 33 23.20 -3.89 13.05
C PRO A 33 22.29 -3.95 11.83
N ILE A 34 21.92 -5.16 11.39
CA ILE A 34 20.91 -5.38 10.37
C ILE A 34 19.63 -5.83 11.07
N ARG A 35 18.55 -5.11 10.83
CA ARG A 35 17.20 -5.48 11.29
C ARG A 35 16.43 -6.07 10.11
N VAL A 36 15.59 -7.04 10.40
CA VAL A 36 14.70 -7.64 9.40
C VAL A 36 13.24 -7.30 9.75
N ALA A 37 12.45 -7.09 8.73
CA ALA A 37 11.03 -6.79 8.87
C ALA A 37 10.23 -7.38 7.70
N ALA A 38 8.95 -7.53 7.91
CA ALA A 38 8.03 -7.80 6.83
C ALA A 38 7.53 -6.48 6.25
N GLY A 39 7.75 -6.27 4.97
CA GLY A 39 7.39 -5.09 4.18
C GLY A 39 6.43 -5.41 3.04
N GLY A 40 6.34 -4.46 2.11
CA GLY A 40 5.40 -4.44 1.00
C GLY A 40 4.18 -3.57 1.31
N SER A 41 3.91 -2.58 0.44
CA SER A 41 2.82 -1.60 0.65
C SER A 41 1.46 -2.29 0.81
N GLY A 42 1.12 -3.23 -0.10
CA GLY A 42 -0.14 -3.97 0.01
C GLY A 42 -0.25 -4.76 1.32
N ALA A 43 0.82 -5.42 1.73
CA ALA A 43 0.83 -6.19 2.97
C ALA A 43 0.80 -5.30 4.23
N ASN A 44 1.42 -4.12 4.19
CA ASN A 44 1.32 -3.13 5.27
C ASN A 44 -0.12 -2.64 5.43
N ALA A 45 -0.77 -2.24 4.33
CA ALA A 45 -2.17 -1.84 4.32
C ALA A 45 -3.07 -2.96 4.89
N ALA A 46 -2.85 -4.22 4.47
CA ALA A 46 -3.60 -5.37 4.97
C ALA A 46 -3.44 -5.55 6.49
N ALA A 47 -2.21 -5.40 7.02
CA ALA A 47 -1.93 -5.50 8.45
C ALA A 47 -2.65 -4.40 9.24
N TRP A 48 -2.65 -3.17 8.76
CA TRP A 48 -3.36 -2.06 9.39
C TRP A 48 -4.88 -2.23 9.33
N LEU A 49 -5.44 -2.70 8.21
CA LEU A 49 -6.87 -3.01 8.07
C LEU A 49 -7.30 -4.09 9.07
N ALA A 50 -6.53 -5.17 9.19
CA ALA A 50 -6.81 -6.23 10.15
C ALA A 50 -6.74 -5.71 11.60
N ARG A 51 -5.73 -4.89 11.92
CA ARG A 51 -5.58 -4.26 13.24
C ARG A 51 -6.72 -3.30 13.57
N SER A 52 -7.37 -2.72 12.56
CA SER A 52 -8.57 -1.89 12.69
C SER A 52 -9.87 -2.71 12.82
N GLY A 53 -9.78 -4.02 12.99
CA GLY A 53 -10.91 -4.91 13.22
C GLY A 53 -11.58 -5.47 11.96
N LEU A 54 -11.09 -5.16 10.77
CA LEU A 54 -11.64 -5.68 9.52
C LEU A 54 -11.18 -7.11 9.25
N LYS A 55 -12.09 -7.93 8.72
CA LYS A 55 -11.75 -9.27 8.22
C LYS A 55 -10.97 -9.10 6.92
N THR A 56 -9.65 -9.21 7.00
CA THR A 56 -8.74 -8.91 5.90
C THR A 56 -8.17 -10.18 5.30
N ARG A 57 -8.22 -10.28 3.98
CA ARG A 57 -7.55 -11.28 3.16
C ARG A 57 -6.48 -10.60 2.33
N PHE A 58 -5.32 -11.23 2.22
CA PHE A 58 -4.24 -10.73 1.39
C PHE A 58 -3.89 -11.73 0.30
N VAL A 59 -3.80 -11.26 -0.95
CA VAL A 59 -3.37 -12.05 -2.11
C VAL A 59 -2.02 -11.51 -2.59
N GLY A 60 -1.06 -12.39 -2.72
CA GLY A 60 0.29 -12.09 -3.17
C GLY A 60 1.04 -13.36 -3.55
N ARG A 61 2.32 -13.23 -3.91
CA ARG A 61 3.16 -14.36 -4.28
C ARG A 61 4.53 -14.25 -3.61
N VAL A 62 5.02 -15.37 -3.08
CA VAL A 62 6.33 -15.51 -2.43
C VAL A 62 7.05 -16.74 -2.95
N GLY A 63 8.35 -16.83 -2.75
CA GLY A 63 9.10 -18.07 -3.03
C GLY A 63 8.80 -19.17 -2.01
N ASP A 64 9.03 -20.42 -2.39
CA ASP A 64 8.99 -21.54 -1.45
C ASP A 64 10.31 -21.64 -0.66
N ASP A 65 10.60 -20.60 0.10
CA ASP A 65 11.83 -20.43 0.86
C ASP A 65 11.56 -20.01 2.31
N VAL A 66 12.63 -19.85 3.09
CA VAL A 66 12.55 -19.44 4.51
C VAL A 66 11.98 -18.04 4.69
N PHE A 67 12.21 -17.15 3.71
CA PHE A 67 11.73 -15.77 3.74
C PHE A 67 10.22 -15.72 3.48
N GLY A 68 9.71 -16.51 2.52
CA GLY A 68 8.27 -16.64 2.26
C GLY A 68 7.52 -17.17 3.48
N ARG A 69 8.06 -18.18 4.15
CA ARG A 69 7.47 -18.71 5.40
C ARG A 69 7.50 -17.68 6.54
N PHE A 70 8.59 -16.93 6.67
CA PHE A 70 8.66 -15.83 7.64
C PHE A 70 7.57 -14.79 7.40
N LEU A 71 7.43 -14.34 6.15
CA LEU A 71 6.44 -13.33 5.78
C LEU A 71 5.01 -13.79 5.99
N GLU A 72 4.70 -15.05 5.70
CA GLU A 72 3.38 -15.64 5.97
C GLU A 72 3.06 -15.63 7.47
N GLY A 73 4.01 -16.05 8.31
CA GLY A 73 3.84 -16.00 9.76
C GLY A 73 3.65 -14.58 10.30
N GLU A 74 4.32 -13.58 9.70
CA GLU A 74 4.11 -12.17 10.05
C GLU A 74 2.69 -11.69 9.69
N MET A 75 2.16 -12.11 8.53
CA MET A 75 0.77 -11.78 8.16
C MET A 75 -0.23 -12.39 9.15
N GLU A 76 -0.05 -13.64 9.52
CA GLU A 76 -0.90 -14.32 10.49
C GLU A 76 -0.88 -13.64 11.86
N ARG A 77 0.30 -13.23 12.33
CA ARG A 77 0.46 -12.51 13.61
C ARG A 77 -0.29 -11.18 13.63
N THR A 78 -0.43 -10.50 12.49
CA THR A 78 -1.24 -9.28 12.40
C THR A 78 -2.73 -9.54 12.19
N GLY A 79 -3.18 -10.79 12.16
CA GLY A 79 -4.58 -11.18 11.97
C GLY A 79 -5.03 -11.20 10.51
N VAL A 80 -4.11 -11.06 9.56
CA VAL A 80 -4.39 -11.15 8.13
C VAL A 80 -4.42 -12.61 7.71
N LYS A 81 -5.48 -13.04 7.02
CA LYS A 81 -5.51 -14.33 6.36
C LYS A 81 -4.89 -14.21 4.98
N SER A 82 -3.67 -14.71 4.83
CA SER A 82 -2.96 -14.68 3.56
C SER A 82 -3.43 -15.81 2.62
N CYS A 83 -3.51 -15.48 1.32
CA CYS A 83 -3.71 -16.39 0.20
C CYS A 83 -2.48 -16.23 -0.70
N LEU A 84 -1.36 -16.81 -0.27
CA LEU A 84 -0.07 -16.67 -0.95
C LEU A 84 0.13 -17.79 -1.95
N ALA A 85 0.35 -17.43 -3.22
CA ALA A 85 0.92 -18.35 -4.19
C ALA A 85 2.41 -18.57 -3.84
N ARG A 86 2.88 -19.82 -3.98
CA ARG A 86 4.28 -20.17 -3.74
C ARG A 86 4.96 -20.49 -5.06
N ASP A 87 6.07 -19.80 -5.31
CA ASP A 87 6.89 -20.06 -6.48
C ASP A 87 7.98 -21.07 -6.14
N PRO A 88 8.07 -22.19 -6.87
CA PRO A 88 9.09 -23.22 -6.60
C PRO A 88 10.48 -22.85 -7.13
N SER A 89 10.60 -21.85 -8.00
CA SER A 89 11.81 -21.49 -8.74
C SER A 89 12.33 -20.09 -8.45
N LEU A 90 11.43 -19.14 -8.13
CA LEU A 90 11.80 -17.76 -7.81
C LEU A 90 11.87 -17.56 -6.31
N ALA A 91 12.91 -16.89 -5.85
CA ALA A 91 13.05 -16.55 -4.43
C ALA A 91 12.02 -15.49 -4.01
N THR A 92 11.69 -15.47 -2.72
CA THR A 92 10.89 -14.39 -2.12
C THR A 92 11.53 -13.03 -2.36
N GLY A 93 10.74 -12.02 -2.69
CA GLY A 93 11.20 -10.65 -2.89
C GLY A 93 11.84 -10.07 -1.63
N LYS A 94 12.92 -9.32 -1.82
CA LYS A 94 13.75 -8.72 -0.77
C LYS A 94 14.08 -7.27 -1.09
N VAL A 95 14.14 -6.45 -0.06
CA VAL A 95 14.66 -5.08 -0.15
C VAL A 95 15.76 -4.91 0.89
N PHE A 96 16.90 -4.45 0.45
CA PHE A 96 17.94 -3.96 1.36
C PHE A 96 17.78 -2.43 1.46
N VAL A 97 17.50 -1.95 2.66
CA VAL A 97 17.31 -0.53 2.96
C VAL A 97 18.53 -0.04 3.74
N LEU A 98 19.28 0.83 3.13
CA LEU A 98 20.37 1.52 3.77
C LEU A 98 19.90 2.90 4.22
N VAL A 99 20.07 3.21 5.50
CA VAL A 99 19.76 4.52 6.08
C VAL A 99 21.07 5.20 6.49
N ASP A 100 21.33 6.38 5.96
CA ASP A 100 22.52 7.15 6.29
C ASP A 100 22.36 8.00 7.57
N GLY A 101 23.41 8.77 7.91
CA GLY A 101 23.41 9.64 9.10
C GLY A 101 22.44 10.83 9.01
N ALA A 102 21.99 11.22 7.81
CA ALA A 102 20.95 12.22 7.58
C ALA A 102 19.53 11.63 7.65
N GLY A 103 19.41 10.30 7.72
CA GLY A 103 18.13 9.60 7.68
C GLY A 103 17.63 9.32 6.27
N GLU A 104 18.44 9.62 5.24
CA GLU A 104 18.09 9.33 3.84
C GLU A 104 18.18 7.83 3.58
N ARG A 105 17.28 7.34 2.72
CA ARG A 105 17.14 5.90 2.43
C ARG A 105 17.55 5.59 1.00
N THR A 106 18.46 4.63 0.87
CA THR A 106 18.76 3.98 -0.39
C THR A 106 18.20 2.57 -0.37
N MET A 107 17.39 2.21 -1.37
CA MET A 107 16.75 0.90 -1.47
C MET A 107 17.31 0.12 -2.64
N ILE A 108 17.75 -1.11 -2.37
CA ILE A 108 18.15 -2.10 -3.38
C ILE A 108 17.08 -3.18 -3.37
N THR A 109 16.28 -3.24 -4.43
CA THR A 109 15.07 -4.06 -4.47
C THR A 109 15.20 -5.20 -5.47
N ASP A 110 15.03 -6.43 -4.98
CA ASP A 110 14.72 -7.62 -5.78
C ASP A 110 13.28 -8.04 -5.48
N ARG A 111 12.39 -7.95 -6.46
CA ARG A 111 10.97 -8.28 -6.25
C ARG A 111 10.70 -9.78 -6.27
N GLY A 112 11.64 -10.60 -6.76
CA GLY A 112 11.58 -12.05 -6.76
C GLY A 112 10.26 -12.63 -7.26
N ALA A 113 9.75 -13.63 -6.54
CA ALA A 113 8.48 -14.31 -6.87
C ALA A 113 7.27 -13.36 -6.98
N GLY A 114 7.30 -12.19 -6.33
CA GLY A 114 6.25 -11.18 -6.44
C GLY A 114 6.06 -10.66 -7.89
N GLU A 115 7.11 -10.71 -8.74
CA GLU A 115 7.02 -10.37 -10.16
C GLU A 115 6.11 -11.33 -10.94
N ALA A 116 6.03 -12.57 -10.51
CA ALA A 116 5.29 -13.63 -11.16
C ALA A 116 3.85 -13.81 -10.64
N LEU A 117 3.35 -12.88 -9.77
CA LEU A 117 1.94 -12.90 -9.36
C LEU A 117 1.05 -12.88 -10.60
N GLY A 118 0.29 -13.95 -10.82
CA GLY A 118 -0.51 -14.15 -12.02
C GLY A 118 -2.01 -14.10 -11.78
N PRO A 119 -2.82 -13.97 -12.84
CA PRO A 119 -4.29 -14.03 -12.73
C PRO A 119 -4.82 -15.28 -12.08
N ASP A 120 -4.10 -16.41 -12.23
CA ASP A 120 -4.48 -17.70 -11.64
C ASP A 120 -4.21 -17.77 -10.13
N ASP A 121 -3.42 -16.85 -9.59
CA ASP A 121 -3.18 -16.70 -8.15
C ASP A 121 -4.34 -15.98 -7.43
N LEU A 122 -5.35 -15.48 -8.16
CA LEU A 122 -6.55 -14.85 -7.60
C LEU A 122 -7.63 -15.90 -7.28
N PRO A 123 -7.86 -16.25 -6.01
CA PRO A 123 -8.99 -17.13 -5.66
C PRO A 123 -10.32 -16.39 -5.86
N GLU A 124 -11.07 -16.73 -6.90
CA GLU A 124 -12.34 -16.04 -7.23
C GLU A 124 -13.35 -16.06 -6.08
N THR A 125 -13.28 -17.09 -5.22
CA THR A 125 -14.11 -17.20 -4.02
C THR A 125 -13.90 -16.07 -2.98
N LEU A 126 -12.82 -15.28 -3.10
CA LEU A 126 -12.60 -14.11 -2.26
C LEU A 126 -13.46 -12.91 -2.68
N PHE A 127 -13.89 -12.89 -3.94
CA PHE A 127 -14.69 -11.80 -4.51
C PHE A 127 -16.19 -12.08 -4.30
N ALA A 128 -16.64 -11.91 -3.05
CA ALA A 128 -18.01 -12.22 -2.66
C ALA A 128 -18.60 -11.12 -1.74
N GLY A 129 -18.50 -9.87 -2.20
CA GLY A 129 -18.92 -8.68 -1.46
C GLY A 129 -17.82 -8.12 -0.54
N GLY A 130 -18.00 -6.88 -0.09
CA GLY A 130 -17.04 -6.12 0.69
C GLY A 130 -16.22 -5.15 -0.17
N HIS A 131 -14.90 -5.12 0.02
CA HIS A 131 -14.00 -4.14 -0.60
C HIS A 131 -12.73 -4.80 -1.16
N LEU A 132 -12.25 -4.31 -2.30
CA LEU A 132 -10.94 -4.61 -2.85
C LEU A 132 -10.02 -3.41 -2.69
N HIS A 133 -8.87 -3.59 -2.04
CA HIS A 133 -7.78 -2.62 -2.03
C HIS A 133 -6.62 -3.13 -2.91
N LEU A 134 -6.20 -2.34 -3.90
CA LEU A 134 -5.16 -2.67 -4.85
C LEU A 134 -3.92 -1.80 -4.60
N SER A 135 -2.77 -2.44 -4.33
CA SER A 135 -1.48 -1.75 -4.35
C SER A 135 -1.04 -1.49 -5.79
N GLY A 136 -0.68 -0.25 -6.09
CA GLY A 136 -0.21 0.18 -7.40
C GLY A 136 1.01 -0.58 -7.90
N TYR A 137 1.86 -1.06 -6.99
CA TYR A 137 3.00 -1.89 -7.36
C TYR A 137 2.63 -3.11 -8.22
N THR A 138 1.40 -3.60 -8.14
CA THR A 138 0.90 -4.68 -9.00
C THR A 138 0.76 -4.27 -10.47
N LEU A 139 0.74 -2.98 -10.78
CA LEU A 139 0.63 -2.46 -12.16
C LEU A 139 1.98 -2.35 -12.89
N SER A 140 3.11 -2.60 -12.23
CA SER A 140 4.45 -2.36 -12.78
C SER A 140 4.80 -3.19 -14.02
N GLY A 141 4.13 -4.31 -14.28
CA GLY A 141 4.35 -5.06 -15.54
C GLY A 141 4.03 -6.55 -15.43
N GLY A 142 4.18 -7.26 -16.57
CA GLY A 142 4.04 -8.71 -16.67
C GLY A 142 2.68 -9.24 -16.17
N SER A 143 2.70 -10.47 -15.66
CA SER A 143 1.51 -11.16 -15.12
C SER A 143 0.88 -10.44 -13.93
N ARG A 144 1.67 -9.67 -13.16
CA ARG A 144 1.14 -8.84 -12.07
C ARG A 144 0.16 -7.79 -12.57
N ARG A 145 0.47 -7.14 -13.69
CA ARG A 145 -0.44 -6.15 -14.30
C ARG A 145 -1.73 -6.81 -14.74
N GLU A 146 -1.65 -7.98 -15.36
CA GLU A 146 -2.85 -8.74 -15.74
C GLU A 146 -3.71 -9.06 -14.53
N THR A 147 -3.08 -9.46 -13.42
CA THR A 147 -3.73 -9.70 -12.13
C THR A 147 -4.38 -8.41 -11.59
N ALA A 148 -3.64 -7.28 -11.63
CA ALA A 148 -4.14 -5.99 -11.18
C ALA A 148 -5.33 -5.48 -12.01
N LEU A 149 -5.39 -5.83 -13.29
CA LEU A 149 -6.52 -5.49 -14.17
C LEU A 149 -7.69 -6.47 -14.01
N ARG A 150 -7.43 -7.73 -13.66
CA ARG A 150 -8.48 -8.75 -13.42
C ARG A 150 -9.17 -8.55 -12.08
N ALA A 151 -8.44 -8.29 -11.01
CA ALA A 151 -8.98 -8.18 -9.64
C ALA A 151 -10.12 -7.15 -9.52
N PRO A 152 -10.02 -5.89 -10.02
CA PRO A 152 -11.12 -4.94 -9.98
C PRO A 152 -12.35 -5.37 -10.80
N ARG A 153 -12.16 -6.12 -11.89
CA ARG A 153 -13.29 -6.65 -12.68
C ARG A 153 -14.06 -7.70 -11.89
N LEU A 154 -13.36 -8.64 -11.24
CA LEU A 154 -13.97 -9.64 -10.36
C LEU A 154 -14.69 -8.96 -9.18
N ALA A 155 -14.05 -7.98 -8.54
CA ALA A 155 -14.64 -7.24 -7.44
C ALA A 155 -15.93 -6.53 -7.83
N ARG A 156 -15.93 -5.76 -8.91
CA ARG A 156 -17.14 -5.08 -9.40
C ARG A 156 -18.24 -6.07 -9.83
N GLY A 157 -17.86 -7.16 -10.50
CA GLY A 157 -18.81 -8.23 -10.87
C GLY A 157 -19.50 -8.87 -9.66
N ALA A 158 -18.87 -8.81 -8.49
CA ALA A 158 -19.40 -9.30 -7.22
C ALA A 158 -20.01 -8.18 -6.34
N GLY A 159 -20.18 -6.96 -6.86
CA GLY A 159 -20.73 -5.83 -6.12
C GLY A 159 -19.82 -5.27 -5.03
N MET A 160 -18.51 -5.53 -5.11
CA MET A 160 -17.53 -4.94 -4.20
C MET A 160 -17.14 -3.55 -4.64
N THR A 161 -16.86 -2.68 -3.67
CA THR A 161 -16.16 -1.42 -3.91
C THR A 161 -14.66 -1.65 -4.11
N VAL A 162 -13.99 -0.72 -4.78
CA VAL A 162 -12.57 -0.82 -5.15
C VAL A 162 -11.81 0.43 -4.75
N SER A 163 -10.66 0.29 -4.12
CA SER A 163 -9.70 1.37 -3.93
C SER A 163 -8.34 1.02 -4.50
N VAL A 164 -7.60 2.06 -4.91
CA VAL A 164 -6.24 1.96 -5.42
C VAL A 164 -5.34 2.93 -4.65
N ASP A 165 -4.17 2.48 -4.25
CA ASP A 165 -3.07 3.32 -3.79
C ASP A 165 -1.96 3.28 -4.86
N PRO A 166 -1.49 4.40 -5.43
CA PRO A 166 -0.41 4.40 -6.41
C PRO A 166 0.91 3.82 -5.86
N SER A 167 1.10 3.92 -4.55
CA SER A 167 2.16 3.30 -3.75
C SER A 167 3.56 3.88 -3.93
N SER A 168 3.94 4.42 -5.09
CA SER A 168 5.31 4.92 -5.29
C SER A 168 5.46 5.79 -6.53
N VAL A 169 6.23 6.87 -6.38
CA VAL A 169 6.72 7.69 -7.49
C VAL A 169 7.48 6.85 -8.51
N SER A 170 8.38 5.96 -8.06
CA SER A 170 9.19 5.13 -8.97
C SER A 170 8.36 4.17 -9.82
N LEU A 171 7.18 3.78 -9.35
CA LEU A 171 6.23 3.06 -10.19
C LEU A 171 5.68 3.96 -11.29
N LEU A 172 5.23 5.16 -10.94
CA LEU A 172 4.65 6.12 -11.89
C LEU A 172 5.67 6.62 -12.92
N ASP A 173 6.96 6.64 -12.57
CA ASP A 173 8.05 6.89 -13.52
C ASP A 173 8.21 5.78 -14.58
N SER A 174 7.85 4.55 -14.20
CA SER A 174 7.95 3.36 -15.08
C SER A 174 6.65 3.05 -15.84
N VAL A 175 5.55 3.60 -15.38
CA VAL A 175 4.22 3.44 -15.97
C VAL A 175 3.73 4.82 -16.40
N ASP A 176 3.39 4.96 -17.68
CA ASP A 176 2.80 6.19 -18.20
C ASP A 176 1.59 6.62 -17.34
N PRO A 177 1.54 7.89 -16.85
CA PRO A 177 0.47 8.36 -15.97
C PRO A 177 -0.93 8.21 -16.56
N ASP A 178 -1.10 8.48 -17.86
CA ASP A 178 -2.40 8.36 -18.53
C ASP A 178 -2.85 6.89 -18.55
N ARG A 179 -1.91 5.96 -18.76
CA ARG A 179 -2.21 4.52 -18.68
C ARG A 179 -2.56 4.08 -17.27
N PHE A 180 -1.87 4.61 -16.26
CA PHE A 180 -2.24 4.33 -14.87
C PHE A 180 -3.69 4.75 -14.61
N LEU A 181 -4.06 5.98 -14.99
CA LEU A 181 -5.41 6.51 -14.83
C LEU A 181 -6.45 5.65 -15.58
N GLU A 182 -6.16 5.23 -16.81
CA GLU A 182 -7.07 4.37 -17.58
C GLU A 182 -7.21 2.97 -16.97
N TRP A 183 -6.13 2.36 -16.49
CA TRP A 183 -6.17 1.02 -15.89
C TRP A 183 -6.93 0.98 -14.57
N THR A 184 -6.91 2.07 -13.83
CA THR A 184 -7.55 2.18 -12.53
C THR A 184 -8.89 2.89 -12.54
N ARG A 185 -9.30 3.39 -13.73
CA ARG A 185 -10.57 4.09 -13.95
C ARG A 185 -11.75 3.34 -13.35
N GLY A 186 -12.64 4.09 -12.70
CA GLY A 186 -13.86 3.57 -12.06
C GLY A 186 -13.60 2.87 -10.74
N ALA A 187 -12.41 2.98 -10.14
CA ALA A 187 -12.27 2.68 -8.74
C ALA A 187 -13.06 3.71 -7.91
N ASP A 188 -13.61 3.25 -6.77
CA ASP A 188 -14.39 4.13 -5.90
C ASP A 188 -13.50 5.14 -5.19
N LEU A 189 -12.27 4.74 -4.84
CA LEU A 189 -11.32 5.57 -4.11
C LEU A 189 -9.91 5.48 -4.72
N LEU A 190 -9.25 6.63 -4.85
CA LEU A 190 -7.81 6.71 -5.12
C LEU A 190 -7.10 7.37 -3.92
N PHE A 191 -5.97 6.82 -3.49
CA PHE A 191 -5.17 7.30 -2.35
C PHE A 191 -3.78 7.80 -2.76
N PRO A 192 -3.60 8.82 -3.57
CA PRO A 192 -2.29 9.32 -3.94
C PRO A 192 -1.68 10.16 -2.79
N ASN A 193 -0.35 10.20 -2.70
CA ASN A 193 0.33 11.28 -2.01
C ASN A 193 0.48 12.51 -2.95
N LEU A 194 0.95 13.63 -2.40
CA LEU A 194 1.07 14.89 -3.17
C LEU A 194 1.91 14.70 -4.43
N THR A 195 3.10 14.11 -4.33
CA THR A 195 4.01 13.91 -5.47
C THR A 195 3.42 12.95 -6.52
N GLU A 196 2.77 11.89 -6.08
CA GLU A 196 2.04 10.97 -6.98
C GLU A 196 0.90 11.69 -7.70
N GLY A 197 0.15 12.54 -6.98
CA GLY A 197 -0.89 13.37 -7.56
C GLY A 197 -0.34 14.38 -8.59
N GLU A 198 0.80 15.00 -8.31
CA GLU A 198 1.49 15.89 -9.25
C GLU A 198 1.90 15.16 -10.54
N ILE A 199 2.46 13.96 -10.42
CA ILE A 199 2.86 13.14 -11.58
C ILE A 199 1.63 12.72 -12.40
N LEU A 200 0.57 12.24 -11.75
CA LEU A 200 -0.64 11.77 -12.43
C LEU A 200 -1.41 12.88 -13.14
N THR A 201 -1.28 14.14 -12.71
CA THR A 201 -2.12 15.23 -13.22
C THR A 201 -1.35 16.35 -13.92
N GLY A 202 -0.05 16.47 -13.66
CA GLY A 202 0.76 17.62 -14.03
C GLY A 202 0.45 18.91 -13.25
N GLU A 203 -0.44 18.84 -12.24
CA GLU A 203 -0.82 19.97 -11.38
C GLU A 203 0.00 19.97 -10.09
N ARG A 204 0.15 21.14 -9.47
CA ARG A 204 0.96 21.31 -8.24
C ARG A 204 0.14 21.70 -7.01
N THR A 205 -1.09 22.15 -7.18
CA THR A 205 -1.92 22.54 -6.06
C THR A 205 -2.90 21.43 -5.70
N PRO A 206 -3.04 21.07 -4.41
CA PRO A 206 -3.90 19.97 -3.97
C PRO A 206 -5.33 20.01 -4.56
N ALA A 207 -5.95 21.19 -4.60
CA ALA A 207 -7.30 21.35 -5.13
C ALA A 207 -7.37 21.01 -6.64
N ARG A 208 -6.36 21.43 -7.43
CA ARG A 208 -6.33 21.14 -8.87
C ARG A 208 -6.03 19.68 -9.15
N ILE A 209 -5.18 19.06 -8.31
CA ILE A 209 -4.88 17.62 -8.39
C ILE A 209 -6.17 16.81 -8.22
N VAL A 210 -6.92 17.04 -7.14
CA VAL A 210 -8.15 16.28 -6.92
C VAL A 210 -9.19 16.55 -7.99
N GLU A 211 -9.35 17.79 -8.45
CA GLU A 211 -10.25 18.17 -9.54
C GLU A 211 -9.96 17.38 -10.83
N LYS A 212 -8.68 17.24 -11.21
CA LYS A 212 -8.27 16.47 -12.39
C LYS A 212 -8.41 14.96 -12.25
N LEU A 213 -8.38 14.43 -11.03
CA LEU A 213 -8.52 12.99 -10.76
C LEU A 213 -10.00 12.56 -10.68
N LEU A 214 -10.91 13.41 -10.24
CA LEU A 214 -12.33 13.07 -10.07
C LEU A 214 -13.03 12.51 -11.33
N PRO A 215 -12.67 12.88 -12.58
CA PRO A 215 -13.25 12.23 -13.76
C PRO A 215 -12.94 10.73 -13.91
N TYR A 216 -11.96 10.21 -13.15
CA TYR A 216 -11.55 8.82 -13.17
C TYR A 216 -12.07 8.01 -11.98
N TYR A 217 -12.36 8.66 -10.83
CA TYR A 217 -12.68 8.01 -9.55
C TYR A 217 -13.92 8.64 -8.91
N SER A 218 -14.66 7.86 -8.13
CA SER A 218 -15.82 8.42 -7.39
C SER A 218 -15.36 9.38 -6.31
N ALA A 219 -14.22 9.12 -5.67
CA ALA A 219 -13.59 10.04 -4.72
C ALA A 219 -12.05 9.89 -4.74
N VAL A 220 -11.38 10.96 -4.33
CA VAL A 220 -9.91 11.05 -4.20
C VAL A 220 -9.55 11.46 -2.78
N VAL A 221 -8.60 10.76 -2.19
CA VAL A 221 -8.06 11.04 -0.85
C VAL A 221 -6.57 11.35 -1.01
N LEU A 222 -6.25 12.62 -1.20
CA LEU A 222 -4.89 13.11 -1.43
C LEU A 222 -4.15 13.26 -0.09
N LYS A 223 -3.10 12.47 0.11
CA LYS A 223 -2.23 12.50 1.30
C LYS A 223 -1.21 13.63 1.16
N LEU A 224 -1.16 14.56 2.13
CA LEU A 224 -0.34 15.77 2.11
C LEU A 224 0.83 15.72 3.13
N GLY A 225 1.18 14.53 3.60
CA GLY A 225 2.24 14.34 4.60
C GLY A 225 1.95 15.10 5.89
N PRO A 226 2.86 15.98 6.36
CA PRO A 226 2.67 16.74 7.61
C PRO A 226 1.51 17.74 7.54
N GLU A 227 1.01 18.07 6.36
CA GLU A 227 -0.17 18.92 6.19
C GLU A 227 -1.51 18.17 6.29
N GLY A 228 -1.46 16.85 6.49
CA GLY A 228 -2.65 16.02 6.64
C GLY A 228 -3.15 15.42 5.33
N ALA A 229 -4.44 15.57 5.02
CA ALA A 229 -5.04 15.02 3.82
C ALA A 229 -6.23 15.85 3.31
N LEU A 230 -6.54 15.69 2.02
CA LEU A 230 -7.64 16.32 1.32
C LEU A 230 -8.52 15.22 0.71
N TYR A 231 -9.81 15.26 0.99
CA TYR A 231 -10.83 14.41 0.34
C TYR A 231 -11.63 15.25 -0.65
N ALA A 232 -11.91 14.69 -1.80
CA ALA A 232 -12.87 15.26 -2.76
C ALA A 232 -13.68 14.14 -3.41
N ASP A 233 -14.94 14.41 -3.76
CA ASP A 233 -15.82 13.50 -4.48
C ASP A 233 -16.66 14.19 -5.57
N GLY A 234 -17.32 13.36 -6.39
CA GLY A 234 -18.18 13.84 -7.49
C GLY A 234 -19.45 14.57 -7.04
N ALA A 235 -19.80 14.54 -5.75
CA ALA A 235 -20.91 15.31 -5.19
C ALA A 235 -20.52 16.76 -4.82
N GLY A 236 -19.24 17.12 -5.01
CA GLY A 236 -18.72 18.46 -4.72
C GLY A 236 -18.22 18.64 -3.30
N ASN A 237 -18.11 17.57 -2.52
CA ASN A 237 -17.48 17.66 -1.20
C ASN A 237 -15.98 17.89 -1.36
N LEU A 238 -15.43 18.82 -0.58
CA LEU A 238 -14.01 19.11 -0.45
C LEU A 238 -13.71 19.28 1.04
N LEU A 239 -13.04 18.28 1.63
CA LEU A 239 -12.78 18.20 3.08
C LEU A 239 -11.29 18.12 3.33
N ARG A 240 -10.79 18.81 4.33
CA ARG A 240 -9.39 18.76 4.77
C ARG A 240 -9.30 18.33 6.22
N GLU A 241 -8.36 17.42 6.50
CA GLU A 241 -8.01 16.98 7.85
C GLU A 241 -6.52 17.22 8.09
N PRO A 242 -6.11 17.91 9.17
CA PRO A 242 -4.71 18.10 9.52
C PRO A 242 -4.06 16.78 9.94
N ALA A 243 -2.74 16.70 9.83
CA ALA A 243 -2.00 15.57 10.37
C ALA A 243 -2.10 15.54 11.90
N ALA A 244 -2.13 14.32 12.47
CA ALA A 244 -2.06 14.16 13.91
C ALA A 244 -0.69 14.67 14.43
N PRO A 245 -0.66 15.48 15.51
CA PRO A 245 0.60 15.94 16.08
C PRO A 245 1.33 14.74 16.72
N VAL A 246 2.53 14.43 16.21
CA VAL A 246 3.32 13.29 16.67
C VAL A 246 4.81 13.56 16.48
N ARG A 247 5.64 13.00 17.36
CA ARG A 247 7.08 12.94 17.15
C ARG A 247 7.37 11.88 16.09
N VAL A 248 7.94 12.29 14.97
CA VAL A 248 8.26 11.40 13.86
C VAL A 248 9.52 10.60 14.19
N GLU A 249 9.43 9.27 14.13
CA GLU A 249 10.55 8.33 14.25
C GLU A 249 10.87 7.65 12.92
N ASP A 250 9.82 7.23 12.19
CA ASP A 250 9.95 6.55 10.89
C ASP A 250 8.71 6.80 10.04
N THR A 251 8.87 7.31 8.83
CA THR A 251 7.75 7.60 7.93
C THR A 251 7.32 6.40 7.08
N THR A 252 8.00 5.25 7.23
CA THR A 252 7.69 4.03 6.44
C THR A 252 6.29 3.52 6.76
N GLY A 253 5.50 3.28 5.72
CA GLY A 253 4.14 2.74 5.87
C GLY A 253 3.09 3.73 6.38
N ALA A 254 3.44 5.02 6.55
CA ALA A 254 2.47 6.04 6.97
C ALA A 254 1.30 6.17 5.99
N GLY A 255 1.57 6.12 4.68
CA GLY A 255 0.56 6.13 3.63
C GLY A 255 -0.36 4.90 3.70
N ASP A 256 0.23 3.71 3.90
CA ASP A 256 -0.50 2.45 4.04
C ASP A 256 -1.42 2.48 5.27
N ALA A 257 -0.91 2.97 6.40
CA ALA A 257 -1.67 3.15 7.63
C ALA A 257 -2.80 4.16 7.47
N PHE A 258 -2.55 5.28 6.77
CA PHE A 258 -3.58 6.28 6.47
C PHE A 258 -4.70 5.66 5.64
N SER A 259 -4.36 5.01 4.51
CA SER A 259 -5.34 4.39 3.61
C SER A 259 -6.17 3.33 4.35
N ALA A 260 -5.52 2.53 5.22
CA ALA A 260 -6.21 1.53 6.04
C ALA A 260 -7.16 2.15 7.07
N GLY A 261 -6.74 3.23 7.75
CA GLY A 261 -7.59 3.94 8.72
C GLY A 261 -8.81 4.57 8.07
N PHE A 262 -8.61 5.25 6.93
CA PHE A 262 -9.70 5.80 6.14
C PHE A 262 -10.69 4.71 5.72
N LEU A 263 -10.19 3.63 5.11
CA LEU A 263 -11.02 2.51 4.65
C LEU A 263 -11.77 1.83 5.79
N ALA A 264 -11.17 1.70 6.98
CA ALA A 264 -11.84 1.08 8.11
C ALA A 264 -13.09 1.85 8.52
N ALA A 265 -13.00 3.16 8.66
CA ALA A 265 -14.14 4.01 9.00
C ALA A 265 -15.15 4.10 7.84
N TRP A 266 -14.68 4.32 6.62
CA TRP A 266 -15.54 4.43 5.44
C TRP A 266 -16.37 3.17 5.18
N LEU A 267 -15.77 1.98 5.34
CA LEU A 267 -16.46 0.69 5.18
C LEU A 267 -17.45 0.39 6.34
N ASP A 268 -17.28 1.03 7.49
CA ASP A 268 -18.27 0.98 8.57
C ASP A 268 -19.42 1.96 8.38
N GLY A 269 -19.37 2.79 7.32
CA GLY A 269 -20.42 3.75 6.98
C GLY A 269 -20.23 5.13 7.61
N GLU A 270 -19.05 5.40 8.18
CA GLU A 270 -18.72 6.72 8.71
C GLU A 270 -18.61 7.76 7.58
N PRO A 271 -18.97 9.02 7.85
CA PRO A 271 -18.85 10.09 6.86
C PRO A 271 -17.37 10.33 6.50
N PRO A 272 -17.08 10.87 5.30
CA PRO A 272 -15.71 11.10 4.84
C PRO A 272 -14.83 11.93 5.80
N ALA A 273 -15.42 12.87 6.54
CA ALA A 273 -14.69 13.64 7.55
C ALA A 273 -14.15 12.76 8.69
N GLU A 274 -14.95 11.82 9.20
CA GLU A 274 -14.52 10.86 10.21
C GLU A 274 -13.50 9.87 9.62
N ALA A 275 -13.72 9.41 8.39
CA ALA A 275 -12.77 8.55 7.71
C ALA A 275 -11.39 9.22 7.54
N LEU A 276 -11.33 10.52 7.21
CA LEU A 276 -10.08 11.29 7.17
C LEU A 276 -9.38 11.33 8.53
N ARG A 277 -10.13 11.56 9.63
CA ARG A 277 -9.58 11.59 11.00
C ARG A 277 -8.98 10.24 11.39
N TRP A 278 -9.68 9.15 11.08
CA TRP A 278 -9.16 7.80 11.32
C TRP A 278 -7.90 7.52 10.52
N GLY A 279 -7.85 7.94 9.25
CA GLY A 279 -6.65 7.88 8.42
C GLY A 279 -5.49 8.64 9.05
N ALA A 280 -5.69 9.91 9.42
CA ALA A 280 -4.68 10.74 10.07
C ALA A 280 -4.20 10.15 11.41
N CYS A 281 -5.12 9.60 12.21
CA CYS A 281 -4.81 8.95 13.49
C CYS A 281 -3.91 7.72 13.30
N LEU A 282 -4.22 6.82 12.34
CA LEU A 282 -3.39 5.64 12.09
C LEU A 282 -2.05 6.00 11.46
N ALA A 283 -2.00 6.97 10.54
CA ALA A 283 -0.74 7.50 10.03
C ALA A 283 0.12 8.06 11.16
N GLY A 284 -0.45 8.85 12.08
CA GLY A 284 0.25 9.34 13.27
C GLY A 284 0.82 8.22 14.14
N ARG A 285 0.06 7.15 14.35
CA ARG A 285 0.57 5.97 15.06
C ARG A 285 1.69 5.25 14.32
N ALA A 286 1.65 5.21 12.99
CA ALA A 286 2.69 4.61 12.18
C ALA A 286 3.99 5.41 12.28
N VAL A 287 3.96 6.73 12.08
CA VAL A 287 5.16 7.55 12.07
C VAL A 287 5.79 7.75 13.46
N GLY A 288 5.07 7.53 14.53
CA GLY A 288 5.57 7.61 15.93
C GLY A 288 6.38 6.39 16.37
N ARG A 289 6.78 5.50 15.46
CA ARG A 289 7.54 4.28 15.77
C ARG A 289 8.33 3.79 14.56
N VAL A 290 9.32 2.93 14.81
CA VAL A 290 10.11 2.29 13.75
C VAL A 290 9.34 1.12 13.14
N GLY A 291 9.26 1.07 11.79
CA GLY A 291 8.66 -0.01 11.01
C GLY A 291 7.26 0.32 10.48
N ALA A 292 6.91 -0.30 9.35
CA ALA A 292 5.72 0.03 8.57
C ALA A 292 4.40 -0.58 9.08
N ARG A 293 4.47 -1.64 9.91
CA ARG A 293 3.30 -2.43 10.33
C ARG A 293 2.88 -2.17 11.77
N PRO A 294 1.61 -2.41 12.14
CA PRO A 294 1.18 -2.34 13.53
C PRO A 294 1.94 -3.37 14.39
N THR A 295 2.28 -3.00 15.62
CA THR A 295 2.77 -3.96 16.62
C THR A 295 1.61 -4.87 17.05
N VAL A 296 1.92 -6.14 17.21
CA VAL A 296 0.99 -7.18 17.69
C VAL A 296 0.78 -7.05 19.19
#